data_f1273e0d15c03fe08696a88ff1df7fc0
#
_entry.id   f1273e0d15c03fe08696a88ff1df7fc0
#
_cell.length_a   1.000
_cell.length_b   1.000
_cell.length_c   1.000
_cell.angle_alpha   90.00
_cell.angle_beta   90.00
_cell.angle_gamma   90.00
#
_symmetry.space_group_name_H-M   'P 1'
#
loop_
_entity.id
_entity.type
_entity.pdbx_description
1 polymer ?
#
loop_
_entity_poly.entity_id
_entity_poly.type
_entity_poly.pdbx_seq_one_letter_code
_entity_poly.pdbx_strand_id
1 'polypeptide(L)'
;MGGNGGARSDRSRVVVKAIAHWNALLERADAGRLCASLADQMRGRRLRFGDRVLCPFLRPFFLEPADEARVRSVVEVLWTLGERVARAAIDNATMLSELALSEAEIRLARIDPGYQTASTTARADAFIQPDSLQFAEYNGESPAGAGYSQGLAELFAEQSVMARFRERFDARMFTPVARTLEALVESYREWGGRAAAPRIAIVDWREVPTFSEFEIMRDGFVALGVPTTICDPRDLEYRPASGLFANGERVDLVYRRALINDIVAREDDCRALLEAYEHRAVCVANTLRCKIPHKKAFFAVLTDDRHASMFTAQEQAVIRRHVPWTVLVEERRVSRDGESFDLVPYLRARRDTLVLKPNDEYGGTGVTLGWETDERAWDVAIERALLERDRGWVAQERIAVRREIFPICENGHVTIRDMLVDLAPYVFRGRFAGFLTRLSATGLANVTAGGGQVPAFVVQQR
;
A
#
# COMPACT_ATOMS: atom_id res chain seq x y z
N MET A 1 3.22 38.06 14.91
CA MET A 1 2.87 36.83 15.65
C MET A 1 1.36 36.84 15.88
N GLY A 2 0.67 35.85 15.47
CA GLY A 2 -0.80 35.73 15.69
C GLY A 2 -1.54 35.39 14.42
N GLY A 3 -1.91 34.12 14.19
CA GLY A 3 -2.83 33.83 13.10
C GLY A 3 -2.94 32.39 12.58
N ASN A 4 -2.34 31.40 13.24
CA ASN A 4 -2.44 30.02 12.70
C ASN A 4 -3.07 28.97 13.67
N GLY A 5 -3.33 29.33 14.92
CA GLY A 5 -3.94 28.41 15.92
C GLY A 5 -5.46 28.22 15.76
N GLY A 6 -6.17 29.26 15.30
CA GLY A 6 -7.63 29.23 15.17
C GLY A 6 -8.15 28.35 14.04
N ALA A 7 -7.45 28.30 12.91
CA ALA A 7 -7.87 27.52 11.74
C ALA A 7 -7.73 26.00 11.92
N ARG A 8 -6.76 25.52 12.73
CA ARG A 8 -6.56 24.08 12.99
C ARG A 8 -7.59 23.51 13.98
N SER A 9 -7.97 24.27 15.01
CA SER A 9 -8.99 23.82 15.98
C SER A 9 -10.38 23.71 15.35
N ASP A 10 -10.67 24.53 14.35
CA ASP A 10 -11.97 24.53 13.67
C ASP A 10 -12.11 23.39 12.66
N ARG A 11 -11.01 22.99 12.00
CA ARG A 11 -10.99 21.87 11.06
C ARG A 11 -11.17 20.51 11.74
N SER A 12 -10.54 20.27 12.89
CA SER A 12 -10.79 19.04 13.67
C SER A 12 -12.25 18.93 14.15
N ARG A 13 -12.95 20.06 14.29
CA ARG A 13 -14.36 20.12 14.66
C ARG A 13 -15.31 19.59 13.60
N VAL A 14 -14.96 19.69 12.29
CA VAL A 14 -15.83 19.19 11.21
C VAL A 14 -15.90 17.67 11.23
N VAL A 15 -14.75 16.96 11.32
CA VAL A 15 -14.72 15.50 11.41
C VAL A 15 -15.40 15.01 12.69
N VAL A 16 -15.16 15.65 13.84
CA VAL A 16 -15.82 15.30 15.11
C VAL A 16 -17.35 15.43 14.98
N LYS A 17 -17.85 16.53 14.39
CA LYS A 17 -19.30 16.71 14.15
C LYS A 17 -19.85 15.68 13.16
N ALA A 18 -19.10 15.35 12.12
CA ALA A 18 -19.49 14.34 11.14
C ALA A 18 -19.61 12.95 11.78
N ILE A 19 -18.63 12.55 12.61
CA ILE A 19 -18.67 11.29 13.37
C ILE A 19 -19.88 11.28 14.32
N ALA A 20 -20.08 12.34 15.11
CA ALA A 20 -21.20 12.42 16.04
C ALA A 20 -22.55 12.34 15.31
N HIS A 21 -22.69 13.04 14.18
CA HIS A 21 -23.91 12.99 13.36
C HIS A 21 -24.16 11.60 12.78
N TRP A 22 -23.12 10.94 12.24
CA TRP A 22 -23.23 9.57 11.73
C TRP A 22 -23.69 8.60 12.82
N ASN A 23 -23.06 8.64 13.99
CA ASN A 23 -23.39 7.77 15.11
C ASN A 23 -24.85 7.99 15.57
N ALA A 24 -25.32 9.24 15.66
CA ALA A 24 -26.70 9.55 15.97
C ALA A 24 -27.71 9.04 14.93
N LEU A 25 -27.30 8.94 13.65
CA LEU A 25 -28.12 8.31 12.60
C LEU A 25 -28.16 6.79 12.75
N LEU A 26 -27.04 6.16 13.16
CA LEU A 26 -26.98 4.72 13.43
C LEU A 26 -27.84 4.31 14.63
N GLU A 27 -27.87 5.11 15.70
CA GLU A 27 -28.72 4.86 16.89
C GLU A 27 -30.22 4.81 16.55
N ARG A 28 -30.64 5.51 15.50
CA ARG A 28 -32.02 5.55 15.01
C ARG A 28 -32.34 4.45 13.99
N ALA A 29 -31.32 3.75 13.52
CA ALA A 29 -31.46 2.64 12.58
C ALA A 29 -31.59 1.31 13.33
N ASP A 30 -32.25 0.33 12.71
CA ASP A 30 -32.15 -1.05 13.18
C ASP A 30 -30.74 -1.58 12.86
N ALA A 31 -29.85 -1.49 13.84
CA ALA A 31 -28.46 -1.83 13.66
C ALA A 31 -28.23 -3.32 13.32
N GLY A 32 -29.05 -4.23 13.87
CA GLY A 32 -28.97 -5.65 13.54
C GLY A 32 -29.32 -5.91 12.07
N ARG A 33 -30.39 -5.29 11.58
CA ARG A 33 -30.78 -5.36 10.17
C ARG A 33 -29.73 -4.75 9.26
N LEU A 34 -29.14 -3.62 9.67
CA LEU A 34 -28.07 -2.97 8.90
C LEU A 34 -26.84 -3.88 8.80
N CYS A 35 -26.43 -4.51 9.90
CA CYS A 35 -25.31 -5.48 9.93
C CYS A 35 -25.51 -6.62 8.94
N ALA A 36 -26.68 -7.29 9.00
CA ALA A 36 -27.01 -8.41 8.11
C ALA A 36 -27.01 -7.95 6.64
N SER A 37 -27.69 -6.85 6.36
CA SER A 37 -27.79 -6.29 5.01
C SER A 37 -26.44 -5.92 4.42
N LEU A 38 -25.55 -5.25 5.18
CA LEU A 38 -24.20 -4.91 4.71
C LEU A 38 -23.36 -6.15 4.42
N ALA A 39 -23.44 -7.19 5.29
CA ALA A 39 -22.71 -8.43 5.08
C ALA A 39 -23.16 -9.15 3.81
N ASP A 40 -24.47 -9.22 3.54
CA ASP A 40 -25.02 -9.85 2.35
C ASP A 40 -24.68 -9.06 1.08
N GLN A 41 -24.77 -7.74 1.11
CA GLN A 41 -24.37 -6.89 0.00
C GLN A 41 -22.87 -7.00 -0.30
N MET A 42 -22.02 -7.10 0.72
CA MET A 42 -20.57 -7.32 0.52
C MET A 42 -20.30 -8.67 -0.16
N ARG A 43 -20.99 -9.74 0.26
CA ARG A 43 -20.88 -11.06 -0.41
C ARG A 43 -21.30 -10.97 -1.88
N GLY A 44 -22.43 -10.34 -2.15
CA GLY A 44 -22.94 -10.16 -3.52
C GLY A 44 -22.02 -9.34 -4.41
N ARG A 45 -21.25 -8.42 -3.84
CA ARG A 45 -20.29 -7.56 -4.55
C ARG A 45 -18.84 -8.08 -4.52
N ARG A 46 -18.61 -9.29 -4.02
CA ARG A 46 -17.27 -9.90 -3.89
C ARG A 46 -16.31 -9.10 -2.99
N LEU A 47 -16.84 -8.26 -2.07
CA LEU A 47 -16.06 -7.49 -1.09
C LEU A 47 -15.68 -8.39 0.09
N ARG A 48 -14.78 -9.33 -0.21
CA ARG A 48 -14.32 -10.38 0.73
C ARG A 48 -12.82 -10.68 0.53
N PHE A 49 -12.18 -11.12 1.60
CA PHE A 49 -10.84 -11.66 1.59
C PHE A 49 -10.92 -13.13 2.01
N GLY A 50 -10.68 -14.04 1.08
CA GLY A 50 -11.11 -15.43 1.24
C GLY A 50 -12.62 -15.51 1.47
N ASP A 51 -13.04 -16.14 2.56
CA ASP A 51 -14.46 -16.30 2.92
C ASP A 51 -15.01 -15.19 3.83
N ARG A 52 -14.13 -14.30 4.32
CA ARG A 52 -14.49 -13.24 5.27
C ARG A 52 -14.83 -11.94 4.55
N VAL A 53 -15.98 -11.32 4.92
CA VAL A 53 -16.32 -9.97 4.45
C VAL A 53 -15.29 -8.95 4.94
N LEU A 54 -15.03 -7.93 4.12
CA LEU A 54 -13.94 -6.97 4.37
C LEU A 54 -14.24 -5.99 5.50
N CYS A 55 -15.51 -5.58 5.66
CA CYS A 55 -15.90 -4.47 6.51
C CYS A 55 -16.95 -4.89 7.55
N PRO A 56 -16.55 -5.25 8.77
CA PRO A 56 -17.49 -5.45 9.86
C PRO A 56 -17.93 -4.13 10.52
N PHE A 57 -17.42 -2.99 10.06
CA PHE A 57 -17.64 -1.68 10.67
C PHE A 57 -18.85 -0.98 10.06
N LEU A 58 -19.59 -0.23 10.90
CA LEU A 58 -20.80 0.48 10.48
C LEU A 58 -20.58 1.96 10.16
N ARG A 59 -19.36 2.46 10.32
CA ARG A 59 -19.02 3.84 10.02
C ARG A 59 -17.83 3.91 9.06
N PRO A 60 -17.90 4.75 8.00
CA PRO A 60 -16.73 5.08 7.18
C PRO A 60 -15.67 5.83 8.00
N PHE A 61 -14.46 5.88 7.50
CA PHE A 61 -13.44 6.81 7.96
C PHE A 61 -13.67 8.17 7.31
N PHE A 62 -13.69 9.22 8.11
CA PHE A 62 -13.85 10.60 7.64
C PHE A 62 -12.56 11.38 7.77
N LEU A 63 -12.23 12.16 6.75
CA LEU A 63 -11.08 13.06 6.71
C LEU A 63 -11.49 14.41 6.08
N GLU A 64 -10.71 15.44 6.38
CA GLU A 64 -10.92 16.77 5.81
C GLU A 64 -10.14 16.97 4.52
N PRO A 65 -10.53 17.92 3.64
CA PRO A 65 -9.77 18.27 2.44
C PRO A 65 -8.32 18.65 2.74
N ALA A 66 -8.06 19.25 3.90
CA ALA A 66 -6.71 19.63 4.31
C ALA A 66 -5.83 18.40 4.63
N ASP A 67 -6.41 17.34 5.24
CA ASP A 67 -5.70 16.09 5.49
C ASP A 67 -5.40 15.37 4.17
N GLU A 68 -6.37 15.32 3.25
CA GLU A 68 -6.13 14.79 1.91
C GLU A 68 -5.01 15.54 1.20
N ALA A 69 -5.04 16.87 1.20
CA ALA A 69 -4.02 17.69 0.55
C ALA A 69 -2.62 17.47 1.16
N ARG A 70 -2.54 17.35 2.50
CA ARG A 70 -1.30 17.04 3.21
C ARG A 70 -0.75 15.67 2.82
N VAL A 71 -1.58 14.63 2.80
CA VAL A 71 -1.14 13.29 2.41
C VAL A 71 -0.72 13.25 0.96
N ARG A 72 -1.52 13.84 0.07
CA ARG A 72 -1.22 13.94 -1.36
C ARG A 72 0.15 14.54 -1.60
N SER A 73 0.44 15.72 -1.03
CA SER A 73 1.70 16.42 -1.27
C SER A 73 2.93 15.62 -0.83
N VAL A 74 2.79 14.76 0.18
CA VAL A 74 3.92 13.98 0.72
C VAL A 74 4.08 12.65 -0.01
N VAL A 75 2.97 11.93 -0.29
CA VAL A 75 3.06 10.61 -0.95
C VAL A 75 3.52 10.72 -2.41
N GLU A 76 3.18 11.81 -3.10
CA GLU A 76 3.66 12.08 -4.45
C GLU A 76 5.18 12.33 -4.48
N VAL A 77 5.73 13.00 -3.45
CA VAL A 77 7.19 13.11 -3.26
C VAL A 77 7.79 11.75 -2.96
N LEU A 78 7.21 10.96 -2.04
CA LEU A 78 7.72 9.64 -1.69
C LEU A 78 7.80 8.71 -2.92
N TRP A 79 6.82 8.74 -3.81
CA TRP A 79 6.87 8.01 -5.07
C TRP A 79 8.05 8.48 -5.95
N THR A 80 8.25 9.79 -6.07
CA THR A 80 9.39 10.35 -6.83
C THR A 80 10.73 9.89 -6.28
N LEU A 81 10.85 9.80 -4.95
CA LEU A 81 12.05 9.26 -4.28
C LEU A 81 12.24 7.79 -4.61
N GLY A 82 11.17 6.99 -4.62
CA GLY A 82 11.20 5.57 -5.00
C GLY A 82 11.70 5.36 -6.43
N GLU A 83 11.19 6.14 -7.39
CA GLU A 83 11.62 6.09 -8.79
C GLU A 83 13.09 6.52 -8.95
N ARG A 84 13.55 7.51 -8.18
CA ARG A 84 14.95 7.95 -8.17
C ARG A 84 15.88 6.88 -7.63
N VAL A 85 15.53 6.27 -6.49
CA VAL A 85 16.34 5.19 -5.89
C VAL A 85 16.36 3.97 -6.82
N ALA A 86 15.21 3.58 -7.41
CA ALA A 86 15.15 2.49 -8.38
C ALA A 86 16.10 2.70 -9.55
N ARG A 87 16.11 3.92 -10.11
CA ARG A 87 17.00 4.28 -11.22
C ARG A 87 18.48 4.30 -10.83
N ALA A 88 18.79 4.84 -9.66
CA ALA A 88 20.17 4.94 -9.18
C ALA A 88 20.75 3.57 -8.79
N ALA A 89 19.92 2.64 -8.30
CA ALA A 89 20.36 1.34 -7.82
C ALA A 89 20.68 0.35 -8.95
N ILE A 90 20.02 0.44 -10.10
CA ILE A 90 20.10 -0.57 -11.18
C ILE A 90 21.56 -0.90 -11.59
N ASP A 91 22.40 0.11 -11.69
CA ASP A 91 23.80 -0.03 -12.09
C ASP A 91 24.77 0.14 -10.90
N ASN A 92 24.25 0.22 -9.67
CA ASN A 92 25.03 0.44 -8.47
C ASN A 92 24.98 -0.80 -7.55
N ALA A 93 26.01 -1.66 -7.65
CA ALA A 93 26.08 -2.89 -6.86
C ALA A 93 26.07 -2.65 -5.33
N THR A 94 26.69 -1.55 -4.86
CA THR A 94 26.67 -1.19 -3.44
C THR A 94 25.25 -0.88 -2.98
N MET A 95 24.52 -0.07 -3.73
CA MET A 95 23.14 0.30 -3.38
C MET A 95 22.20 -0.92 -3.46
N LEU A 96 22.37 -1.82 -4.43
CA LEU A 96 21.60 -3.07 -4.52
C LEU A 96 21.85 -3.97 -3.29
N SER A 97 23.11 -4.01 -2.81
CA SER A 97 23.47 -4.72 -1.57
C SER A 97 22.86 -4.06 -0.34
N GLU A 98 22.87 -2.72 -0.25
CA GLU A 98 22.25 -1.97 0.86
C GLU A 98 20.72 -2.12 0.89
N LEU A 99 20.11 -2.41 -0.25
CA LEU A 99 18.68 -2.74 -0.36
C LEU A 99 18.39 -4.21 -0.10
N ALA A 100 19.43 -5.04 0.07
CA ALA A 100 19.37 -6.48 0.28
C ALA A 100 18.51 -7.21 -0.76
N LEU A 101 18.74 -6.93 -2.06
CA LEU A 101 18.16 -7.71 -3.13
C LEU A 101 18.94 -9.01 -3.33
N SER A 102 18.24 -10.11 -3.58
CA SER A 102 18.85 -11.37 -3.99
C SER A 102 19.40 -11.29 -5.42
N GLU A 103 20.31 -12.20 -5.79
CA GLU A 103 20.85 -12.27 -7.16
C GLU A 103 19.76 -12.45 -8.22
N ALA A 104 18.73 -13.26 -7.92
CA ALA A 104 17.59 -13.48 -8.80
C ALA A 104 16.77 -12.19 -9.00
N GLU A 105 16.51 -11.44 -7.91
CA GLU A 105 15.82 -10.16 -7.98
C GLU A 105 16.62 -9.10 -8.75
N ILE A 106 17.94 -9.07 -8.56
CA ILE A 106 18.86 -8.18 -9.30
C ILE A 106 18.83 -8.51 -10.80
N ARG A 107 18.88 -9.80 -11.15
CA ARG A 107 18.80 -10.26 -12.54
C ARG A 107 17.49 -9.78 -13.18
N LEU A 108 16.37 -10.00 -12.54
CA LEU A 108 15.05 -9.61 -13.02
C LEU A 108 14.90 -8.09 -13.12
N ALA A 109 15.36 -7.33 -12.12
CA ALA A 109 15.28 -5.87 -12.11
C ALA A 109 16.13 -5.22 -13.22
N ARG A 110 17.21 -5.88 -13.67
CA ARG A 110 18.08 -5.40 -14.75
C ARG A 110 17.50 -5.60 -16.14
N ILE A 111 16.50 -6.44 -16.32
CA ILE A 111 15.81 -6.54 -17.61
C ILE A 111 15.23 -5.18 -17.97
N ASP A 112 15.47 -4.70 -19.18
CA ASP A 112 14.94 -3.42 -19.64
C ASP A 112 13.45 -3.55 -19.99
N PRO A 113 12.56 -2.88 -19.24
CA PRO A 113 11.13 -2.97 -19.46
C PRO A 113 10.63 -2.23 -20.71
N GLY A 114 11.48 -1.44 -21.36
CA GLY A 114 11.10 -0.57 -22.47
C GLY A 114 10.48 0.77 -22.06
N TYR A 115 10.41 1.08 -20.77
CA TYR A 115 9.97 2.37 -20.22
C TYR A 115 10.58 2.63 -18.83
N GLN A 116 10.51 3.89 -18.36
CA GLN A 116 11.30 4.32 -17.22
C GLN A 116 10.67 4.06 -15.85
N THR A 117 9.34 4.11 -15.77
CA THR A 117 8.61 3.99 -14.50
C THR A 117 8.79 2.62 -13.88
N ALA A 118 9.36 2.53 -12.69
CA ALA A 118 9.50 1.28 -11.95
C ALA A 118 8.14 0.83 -11.38
N SER A 119 7.46 1.72 -10.63
CA SER A 119 6.20 1.45 -9.96
C SER A 119 5.06 2.27 -10.58
N THR A 120 4.32 1.69 -11.53
CA THR A 120 3.09 2.28 -12.09
C THR A 120 2.04 2.48 -11.02
N THR A 121 1.89 1.51 -10.12
CA THR A 121 1.01 1.56 -8.97
C THR A 121 1.80 1.31 -7.69
N ALA A 122 1.59 2.15 -6.68
CA ALA A 122 2.20 1.99 -5.37
C ALA A 122 1.21 2.40 -4.26
N ARG A 123 1.49 1.96 -3.04
CA ARG A 123 0.78 2.35 -1.83
C ARG A 123 1.80 2.50 -0.69
N ALA A 124 1.68 3.55 0.08
CA ALA A 124 2.50 3.72 1.27
C ALA A 124 1.61 3.53 2.51
N ASP A 125 1.98 2.63 3.41
CA ASP A 125 1.23 2.45 4.66
C ASP A 125 1.59 3.59 5.61
N ALA A 126 0.57 4.34 6.08
CA ALA A 126 0.77 5.60 6.77
C ALA A 126 -0.08 5.75 8.02
N PHE A 127 0.49 6.42 9.01
CA PHE A 127 -0.20 6.83 10.23
C PHE A 127 -0.31 8.35 10.28
N ILE A 128 -1.57 8.82 10.28
CA ILE A 128 -1.87 10.24 10.29
C ILE A 128 -2.38 10.66 11.67
N GLN A 129 -1.73 11.65 12.24
CA GLN A 129 -2.11 12.33 13.47
C GLN A 129 -2.38 13.83 13.15
N PRO A 130 -3.01 14.60 14.04
CA PRO A 130 -3.17 16.04 13.80
C PRO A 130 -1.87 16.75 13.42
N ASP A 131 -0.77 16.42 14.11
CA ASP A 131 0.52 17.08 13.96
C ASP A 131 1.58 16.25 13.24
N SER A 132 1.31 14.99 12.93
CA SER A 132 2.25 14.11 12.25
C SER A 132 1.61 13.29 11.14
N LEU A 133 2.41 12.96 10.14
CA LEU A 133 2.14 11.97 9.11
C LEU A 133 3.45 11.21 8.92
N GLN A 134 3.43 9.90 9.17
CA GLN A 134 4.62 9.07 9.01
C GLN A 134 4.28 7.80 8.23
N PHE A 135 5.18 7.39 7.36
CA PHE A 135 5.05 6.20 6.54
C PHE A 135 5.75 5.02 7.21
N ALA A 136 5.06 3.89 7.34
CA ALA A 136 5.62 2.66 7.90
C ALA A 136 6.34 1.80 6.86
N GLU A 137 5.87 1.84 5.60
CA GLU A 137 6.46 1.10 4.48
C GLU A 137 5.97 1.65 3.13
N TYR A 138 6.69 1.29 2.07
CA TYR A 138 6.33 1.62 0.69
C TYR A 138 6.10 0.33 -0.11
N ASN A 139 4.85 0.10 -0.51
CA ASN A 139 4.45 -1.06 -1.30
C ASN A 139 4.52 -0.70 -2.80
N GLY A 140 5.71 -0.80 -3.39
CA GLY A 140 6.00 -0.44 -4.78
C GLY A 140 5.70 -1.54 -5.79
N GLU A 141 5.44 -2.77 -5.34
CA GLU A 141 5.37 -3.93 -6.21
C GLU A 141 3.97 -4.21 -6.74
N SER A 142 3.04 -4.55 -5.86
CA SER A 142 1.71 -5.02 -6.25
C SER A 142 0.67 -4.70 -5.17
N PRO A 143 0.42 -3.40 -4.88
CA PRO A 143 -0.49 -3.03 -3.79
C PRO A 143 -1.92 -3.49 -4.10
N ALA A 144 -2.52 -4.22 -3.16
CA ALA A 144 -3.91 -4.64 -3.21
C ALA A 144 -4.85 -3.62 -2.55
N GLY A 145 -6.14 -3.76 -2.80
CA GLY A 145 -7.21 -3.04 -2.10
C GLY A 145 -7.88 -1.92 -2.89
N ALA A 146 -7.39 -1.55 -4.08
CA ALA A 146 -7.97 -0.46 -4.88
C ALA A 146 -9.43 -0.76 -5.28
N GLY A 147 -9.70 -1.96 -5.79
CA GLY A 147 -11.05 -2.44 -6.10
C GLY A 147 -11.93 -2.53 -4.85
N TYR A 148 -11.37 -3.07 -3.77
CA TYR A 148 -12.09 -3.20 -2.50
C TYR A 148 -12.44 -1.85 -1.89
N SER A 149 -11.51 -0.89 -1.87
CA SER A 149 -11.75 0.45 -1.30
C SER A 149 -12.86 1.19 -2.04
N GLN A 150 -12.87 1.12 -3.37
CA GLN A 150 -13.93 1.73 -4.18
C GLN A 150 -15.26 1.01 -3.97
N GLY A 151 -15.31 -0.31 -4.06
CA GLY A 151 -16.54 -1.08 -3.89
C GLY A 151 -17.17 -0.90 -2.50
N LEU A 152 -16.35 -0.78 -1.44
CA LEU A 152 -16.84 -0.43 -0.10
C LEU A 152 -17.39 1.01 -0.07
N ALA A 153 -16.73 1.97 -0.72
CA ALA A 153 -17.20 3.35 -0.76
C ALA A 153 -18.54 3.47 -1.50
N GLU A 154 -18.70 2.77 -2.61
CA GLU A 154 -19.95 2.70 -3.37
C GLU A 154 -21.06 2.06 -2.52
N LEU A 155 -20.77 0.93 -1.87
CA LEU A 155 -21.71 0.26 -0.97
C LEU A 155 -22.21 1.20 0.14
N PHE A 156 -21.30 1.92 0.80
CA PHE A 156 -21.68 2.87 1.85
C PHE A 156 -22.41 4.10 1.30
N ALA A 157 -22.05 4.56 0.11
CA ALA A 157 -22.71 5.69 -0.56
C ALA A 157 -24.20 5.45 -0.86
N GLU A 158 -24.59 4.19 -1.07
CA GLU A 158 -25.96 3.76 -1.35
C GLU A 158 -26.82 3.52 -0.09
N GLN A 159 -26.22 3.48 1.11
CA GLN A 159 -26.97 3.25 2.34
C GLN A 159 -27.88 4.43 2.70
N SER A 160 -29.06 4.13 3.23
CA SER A 160 -30.02 5.18 3.70
C SER A 160 -29.42 6.11 4.76
N VAL A 161 -28.50 5.60 5.58
CA VAL A 161 -27.75 6.39 6.57
C VAL A 161 -26.91 7.46 5.85
N MET A 162 -26.24 7.12 4.76
CA MET A 162 -25.43 8.06 3.98
C MET A 162 -26.32 9.13 3.31
N ALA A 163 -27.50 8.75 2.81
CA ALA A 163 -28.43 9.72 2.25
C ALA A 163 -28.81 10.82 3.26
N ARG A 164 -29.16 10.42 4.50
CA ARG A 164 -29.44 11.36 5.59
C ARG A 164 -28.21 12.13 6.06
N PHE A 165 -27.05 11.51 6.07
CA PHE A 165 -25.79 12.16 6.42
C PHE A 165 -25.48 13.30 5.44
N ARG A 166 -25.74 13.09 4.16
CA ARG A 166 -25.54 14.08 3.09
C ARG A 166 -26.49 15.29 3.15
N GLU A 167 -27.50 15.26 4.01
CA GLU A 167 -28.31 16.46 4.27
C GLU A 167 -27.53 17.56 4.99
N ARG A 168 -26.46 17.19 5.73
CA ARG A 168 -25.64 18.12 6.55
C ARG A 168 -24.17 18.17 6.14
N PHE A 169 -23.66 17.15 5.49
CA PHE A 169 -22.26 17.05 5.09
C PHE A 169 -22.15 16.61 3.65
N ASP A 170 -21.31 17.29 2.89
CA ASP A 170 -20.82 16.72 1.65
C ASP A 170 -19.86 15.59 1.97
N ALA A 171 -19.99 14.47 1.26
CA ALA A 171 -19.15 13.28 1.43
C ALA A 171 -18.70 12.79 0.05
N ARG A 172 -17.41 12.98 -0.24
CA ARG A 172 -16.79 12.60 -1.51
C ARG A 172 -15.96 11.34 -1.33
N MET A 173 -16.16 10.36 -2.19
CA MET A 173 -15.36 9.14 -2.28
C MET A 173 -14.22 9.28 -3.29
N PHE A 174 -13.31 8.31 -3.28
CA PHE A 174 -12.23 8.17 -4.25
C PHE A 174 -12.60 7.12 -5.31
N THR A 175 -11.96 7.19 -6.48
CA THR A 175 -12.17 6.28 -7.61
C THR A 175 -10.86 5.60 -8.04
N PRO A 176 -10.22 4.81 -7.15
CA PRO A 176 -8.90 4.23 -7.43
C PRO A 176 -8.91 3.23 -8.60
N VAL A 177 -10.04 2.61 -8.93
CA VAL A 177 -10.14 1.69 -10.09
C VAL A 177 -9.86 2.44 -11.40
N ALA A 178 -10.55 3.56 -11.63
CA ALA A 178 -10.33 4.39 -12.83
C ALA A 178 -8.90 4.95 -12.86
N ARG A 179 -8.38 5.39 -11.72
CA ARG A 179 -7.00 5.89 -11.62
C ARG A 179 -5.94 4.81 -11.87
N THR A 180 -6.21 3.56 -11.47
CA THR A 180 -5.35 2.41 -11.82
C THR A 180 -5.32 2.22 -13.34
N LEU A 181 -6.48 2.20 -13.98
CA LEU A 181 -6.57 2.05 -15.43
C LEU A 181 -5.84 3.16 -16.17
N GLU A 182 -6.04 4.43 -15.77
CA GLU A 182 -5.32 5.58 -16.33
C GLU A 182 -3.80 5.37 -16.25
N ALA A 183 -3.29 5.00 -15.07
CA ALA A 183 -1.87 4.78 -14.85
C ALA A 183 -1.30 3.61 -15.69
N LEU A 184 -2.06 2.52 -15.81
CA LEU A 184 -1.68 1.37 -16.64
C LEU A 184 -1.61 1.78 -18.12
N VAL A 185 -2.61 2.49 -18.63
CA VAL A 185 -2.63 2.96 -20.02
C VAL A 185 -1.50 3.97 -20.28
N GLU A 186 -1.20 4.85 -19.35
CA GLU A 186 -0.04 5.76 -19.47
C GLU A 186 1.29 5.00 -19.52
N SER A 187 1.48 3.95 -18.72
CA SER A 187 2.67 3.09 -18.80
C SER A 187 2.75 2.37 -20.16
N TYR A 188 1.62 1.89 -20.66
CA TYR A 188 1.54 1.29 -21.99
C TYR A 188 1.92 2.30 -23.10
N ARG A 189 1.50 3.58 -22.96
CA ARG A 189 1.89 4.64 -23.91
C ARG A 189 3.38 4.96 -23.84
N GLU A 190 3.94 5.06 -22.64
CA GLU A 190 5.38 5.28 -22.42
C GLU A 190 6.20 4.13 -23.01
N TRP A 191 5.72 2.89 -22.89
CA TRP A 191 6.31 1.69 -23.50
C TRP A 191 6.29 1.71 -25.04
N GLY A 192 5.48 2.57 -25.66
CA GLY A 192 5.32 2.71 -27.10
C GLY A 192 4.05 2.09 -27.67
N GLY A 193 3.15 1.63 -26.81
CA GLY A 193 1.87 1.05 -27.21
C GLY A 193 0.92 2.08 -27.83
N ARG A 194 0.18 1.67 -28.90
CA ARG A 194 -0.65 2.57 -29.70
C ARG A 194 -2.14 2.24 -29.72
N ALA A 195 -2.54 1.07 -29.18
CA ALA A 195 -3.96 0.69 -29.15
C ALA A 195 -4.76 1.70 -28.34
N ALA A 196 -5.90 2.17 -28.82
CA ALA A 196 -6.76 3.12 -28.11
C ALA A 196 -7.27 2.51 -26.80
N ALA A 197 -7.69 1.25 -26.84
CA ALA A 197 -8.05 0.42 -25.70
C ALA A 197 -7.18 -0.84 -25.74
N PRO A 198 -6.03 -0.87 -25.02
CA PRO A 198 -5.16 -2.05 -24.98
C PRO A 198 -5.88 -3.21 -24.31
N ARG A 199 -5.69 -4.43 -24.81
CA ARG A 199 -6.16 -5.62 -24.12
C ARG A 199 -5.29 -5.90 -22.91
N ILE A 200 -5.88 -5.84 -21.70
CA ILE A 200 -5.19 -6.03 -20.43
C ILE A 200 -5.37 -7.47 -19.94
N ALA A 201 -4.29 -8.09 -19.47
CA ALA A 201 -4.34 -9.28 -18.63
C ALA A 201 -3.95 -8.92 -17.19
N ILE A 202 -4.85 -9.17 -16.24
CA ILE A 202 -4.52 -9.15 -14.81
C ILE A 202 -3.92 -10.52 -14.50
N VAL A 203 -2.64 -10.55 -14.11
CA VAL A 203 -1.88 -11.80 -13.98
C VAL A 203 -1.50 -12.05 -12.53
N ASP A 204 -2.04 -13.10 -11.95
CA ASP A 204 -1.69 -13.64 -10.62
C ASP A 204 -2.04 -15.11 -10.53
N TRP A 205 -1.57 -15.77 -9.46
CA TRP A 205 -1.91 -17.15 -9.15
C TRP A 205 -3.40 -17.27 -8.84
N ARG A 206 -4.04 -18.34 -9.33
CA ARG A 206 -5.48 -18.57 -9.09
C ARG A 206 -5.84 -18.87 -7.63
N GLU A 207 -4.83 -19.27 -6.83
CA GLU A 207 -5.00 -19.67 -5.43
C GLU A 207 -4.91 -18.48 -4.44
N VAL A 208 -4.66 -17.25 -4.90
CA VAL A 208 -4.51 -16.10 -4.00
C VAL A 208 -5.83 -15.67 -3.36
N PRO A 209 -5.83 -15.27 -2.07
CA PRO A 209 -7.04 -14.88 -1.36
C PRO A 209 -7.64 -13.54 -1.87
N THR A 210 -6.89 -12.81 -2.70
CA THR A 210 -7.28 -11.52 -3.29
C THR A 210 -7.96 -11.66 -4.66
N PHE A 211 -8.25 -12.88 -5.13
CA PHE A 211 -8.81 -13.11 -6.46
C PHE A 211 -10.10 -12.32 -6.73
N SER A 212 -10.95 -12.17 -5.72
CA SER A 212 -12.18 -11.36 -5.81
C SER A 212 -11.92 -9.89 -6.19
N GLU A 213 -10.77 -9.32 -5.78
CA GLU A 213 -10.38 -7.97 -6.19
C GLU A 213 -10.08 -7.90 -7.69
N PHE A 214 -9.46 -8.94 -8.25
CA PHE A 214 -9.15 -8.96 -9.69
C PHE A 214 -10.42 -8.96 -10.54
N GLU A 215 -11.47 -9.65 -10.08
CA GLU A 215 -12.77 -9.63 -10.74
C GLU A 215 -13.40 -8.23 -10.70
N ILE A 216 -13.33 -7.54 -9.54
CA ILE A 216 -13.82 -6.13 -9.40
C ILE A 216 -13.04 -5.22 -10.33
N MET A 217 -11.70 -5.34 -10.38
CA MET A 217 -10.85 -4.52 -11.23
C MET A 217 -11.12 -4.79 -12.71
N ARG A 218 -11.23 -6.06 -13.13
CA ARG A 218 -11.58 -6.45 -14.50
C ARG A 218 -12.91 -5.83 -14.91
N ASP A 219 -13.94 -6.00 -14.10
CA ASP A 219 -15.29 -5.51 -14.40
C ASP A 219 -15.30 -3.98 -14.48
N GLY A 220 -14.54 -3.29 -13.60
CA GLY A 220 -14.35 -1.84 -13.65
C GLY A 220 -13.64 -1.38 -14.93
N PHE A 221 -12.58 -2.06 -15.35
CA PHE A 221 -11.85 -1.72 -16.58
C PHE A 221 -12.69 -1.97 -17.83
N VAL A 222 -13.44 -3.08 -17.86
CA VAL A 222 -14.38 -3.38 -18.95
C VAL A 222 -15.51 -2.34 -19.03
N ALA A 223 -16.06 -1.92 -17.88
CA ALA A 223 -17.07 -0.84 -17.83
C ALA A 223 -16.52 0.49 -18.31
N LEU A 224 -15.21 0.74 -18.21
CA LEU A 224 -14.51 1.90 -18.75
C LEU A 224 -14.06 1.70 -20.21
N GLY A 225 -14.49 0.63 -20.87
CA GLY A 225 -14.26 0.38 -22.31
C GLY A 225 -12.92 -0.29 -22.63
N VAL A 226 -12.20 -0.85 -21.66
CA VAL A 226 -10.90 -1.50 -21.89
C VAL A 226 -11.05 -3.03 -21.72
N PRO A 227 -10.84 -3.82 -22.78
CA PRO A 227 -10.93 -5.26 -22.73
C PRO A 227 -9.93 -5.84 -21.72
N THR A 228 -10.43 -6.61 -20.73
CA THR A 228 -9.60 -7.10 -19.63
C THR A 228 -9.94 -8.54 -19.30
N THR A 229 -8.92 -9.38 -19.13
CA THR A 229 -9.03 -10.75 -18.68
C THR A 229 -8.22 -10.98 -17.42
N ILE A 230 -8.50 -12.06 -16.68
CA ILE A 230 -7.69 -12.55 -15.57
C ILE A 230 -7.02 -13.84 -16.05
N CYS A 231 -5.73 -13.99 -15.77
CA CYS A 231 -4.97 -15.14 -16.21
C CYS A 231 -3.96 -15.57 -15.13
N ASP A 232 -3.82 -16.87 -14.95
CA ASP A 232 -2.72 -17.44 -14.15
C ASP A 232 -1.43 -17.39 -14.97
N PRO A 233 -0.25 -17.14 -14.37
CA PRO A 233 1.01 -17.16 -15.09
C PRO A 233 1.25 -18.45 -15.90
N ARG A 234 0.78 -19.60 -15.39
CA ARG A 234 0.89 -20.93 -16.02
C ARG A 234 0.07 -21.06 -17.32
N ASP A 235 -0.95 -20.22 -17.50
CA ASP A 235 -1.85 -20.24 -18.66
C ASP A 235 -1.47 -19.20 -19.72
N LEU A 236 -0.38 -18.47 -19.51
CA LEU A 236 0.17 -17.55 -20.50
C LEU A 236 0.94 -18.31 -21.59
N GLU A 237 0.84 -17.86 -22.81
CA GLU A 237 1.57 -18.41 -23.95
C GLU A 237 2.34 -17.31 -24.66
N TYR A 238 3.67 -17.43 -24.70
CA TYR A 238 4.50 -16.55 -25.49
C TYR A 238 4.80 -17.17 -26.86
N ARG A 239 4.50 -16.43 -27.91
CA ARG A 239 4.80 -16.82 -29.30
C ARG A 239 5.75 -15.79 -29.89
N PRO A 240 7.02 -16.14 -30.16
CA PRO A 240 7.96 -15.25 -30.82
C PRO A 240 7.35 -14.60 -32.06
N ALA A 241 7.62 -13.32 -32.30
CA ALA A 241 7.06 -12.47 -33.35
C ALA A 241 5.52 -12.22 -33.29
N SER A 242 4.75 -12.93 -32.46
CA SER A 242 3.29 -12.75 -32.34
C SER A 242 2.88 -12.06 -31.03
N GLY A 243 3.71 -12.20 -29.97
CA GLY A 243 3.48 -11.58 -28.67
C GLY A 243 3.01 -12.56 -27.59
N LEU A 244 2.49 -12.01 -26.48
CA LEU A 244 1.95 -12.76 -25.35
C LEU A 244 0.44 -12.99 -25.54
N PHE A 245 -0.02 -14.18 -25.16
CA PHE A 245 -1.42 -14.58 -25.23
C PHE A 245 -1.92 -15.02 -23.85
N ALA A 246 -3.15 -14.66 -23.52
CA ALA A 246 -3.90 -15.14 -22.36
C ALA A 246 -5.26 -15.63 -22.84
N ASN A 247 -5.66 -16.84 -22.47
CA ASN A 247 -6.92 -17.46 -22.90
C ASN A 247 -7.13 -17.44 -24.45
N GLY A 248 -6.05 -17.59 -25.21
CA GLY A 248 -6.05 -17.57 -26.68
C GLY A 248 -6.12 -16.17 -27.32
N GLU A 249 -6.25 -15.11 -26.54
CA GLU A 249 -6.31 -13.72 -27.00
C GLU A 249 -4.96 -13.02 -26.78
N ARG A 250 -4.51 -12.24 -27.78
CA ARG A 250 -3.27 -11.47 -27.66
C ARG A 250 -3.41 -10.40 -26.57
N VAL A 251 -2.41 -10.25 -25.72
CA VAL A 251 -2.32 -9.27 -24.65
C VAL A 251 -1.40 -8.12 -25.06
N ASP A 252 -1.85 -6.89 -24.86
CA ASP A 252 -1.06 -5.67 -25.09
C ASP A 252 -0.35 -5.20 -23.81
N LEU A 253 -1.00 -5.41 -22.66
CA LEU A 253 -0.55 -4.95 -21.35
C LEU A 253 -0.86 -5.99 -20.27
N VAL A 254 0.17 -6.39 -19.54
CA VAL A 254 0.03 -7.20 -18.32
C VAL A 254 -0.04 -6.28 -17.10
N TYR A 255 -1.16 -6.31 -16.39
CA TYR A 255 -1.23 -5.81 -15.02
C TYR A 255 -0.76 -6.91 -14.08
N ARG A 256 0.53 -6.92 -13.76
CA ARG A 256 1.15 -7.93 -12.93
C ARG A 256 0.73 -7.77 -11.48
N ARG A 257 0.10 -8.81 -10.95
CA ARG A 257 -0.26 -8.91 -9.54
C ARG A 257 0.61 -9.92 -8.80
N ALA A 258 1.08 -10.96 -9.49
CA ALA A 258 2.02 -11.96 -8.95
C ALA A 258 3.26 -11.28 -8.37
N LEU A 259 3.61 -11.61 -7.13
CA LEU A 259 4.77 -11.06 -6.45
C LEU A 259 6.08 -11.58 -7.07
N ILE A 260 7.12 -10.76 -7.08
CA ILE A 260 8.41 -11.13 -7.67
C ILE A 260 9.03 -12.30 -6.90
N ASN A 261 8.83 -12.39 -5.58
CA ASN A 261 9.27 -13.55 -4.80
C ASN A 261 8.62 -14.85 -5.27
N ASP A 262 7.31 -14.82 -5.58
CA ASP A 262 6.59 -15.97 -6.11
C ASP A 262 7.06 -16.31 -7.53
N ILE A 263 7.34 -15.29 -8.36
CA ILE A 263 7.91 -15.47 -9.70
C ILE A 263 9.28 -16.13 -9.61
N VAL A 264 10.17 -15.67 -8.73
CA VAL A 264 11.50 -16.26 -8.50
C VAL A 264 11.38 -17.71 -8.01
N ALA A 265 10.46 -17.97 -7.08
CA ALA A 265 10.26 -19.32 -6.54
C ALA A 265 9.65 -20.31 -7.56
N ARG A 266 8.95 -19.81 -8.59
CA ARG A 266 8.22 -20.58 -9.61
C ARG A 266 8.54 -20.07 -11.01
N GLU A 267 9.82 -19.89 -11.31
CA GLU A 267 10.27 -19.23 -12.55
C GLU A 267 9.84 -20.01 -13.80
N ASP A 268 9.83 -21.35 -13.74
CA ASP A 268 9.37 -22.21 -14.84
C ASP A 268 7.88 -21.98 -15.16
N ASP A 269 7.04 -21.77 -14.14
CA ASP A 269 5.61 -21.47 -14.30
C ASP A 269 5.39 -20.08 -14.91
N CYS A 270 6.35 -19.18 -14.79
CA CYS A 270 6.32 -17.80 -15.29
C CYS A 270 7.10 -17.61 -16.60
N ARG A 271 7.61 -18.68 -17.20
CA ARG A 271 8.51 -18.60 -18.37
C ARG A 271 7.94 -17.76 -19.51
N ALA A 272 6.69 -17.97 -19.90
CA ALA A 272 6.05 -17.22 -20.97
C ALA A 272 5.99 -15.71 -20.68
N LEU A 273 5.70 -15.32 -19.42
CA LEU A 273 5.71 -13.93 -19.00
C LEU A 273 7.10 -13.33 -19.05
N LEU A 274 8.10 -14.04 -18.51
CA LEU A 274 9.48 -13.56 -18.43
C LEU A 274 10.12 -13.41 -19.80
N GLU A 275 9.96 -14.40 -20.68
CA GLU A 275 10.44 -14.33 -22.07
C GLU A 275 9.79 -13.18 -22.84
N ALA A 276 8.45 -13.01 -22.70
CA ALA A 276 7.75 -11.91 -23.35
C ALA A 276 8.20 -10.53 -22.83
N TYR A 277 8.51 -10.43 -21.54
CA TYR A 277 9.04 -9.21 -20.91
C TYR A 277 10.46 -8.91 -21.40
N GLU A 278 11.34 -9.89 -21.40
CA GLU A 278 12.75 -9.76 -21.85
C GLU A 278 12.83 -9.34 -23.32
N HIS A 279 11.96 -9.92 -24.16
CA HIS A 279 11.90 -9.57 -25.58
C HIS A 279 11.06 -8.32 -25.88
N ARG A 280 10.53 -7.62 -24.84
CA ARG A 280 9.64 -6.46 -25.00
C ARG A 280 8.44 -6.73 -25.90
N ALA A 281 7.90 -7.94 -25.84
CA ALA A 281 6.76 -8.37 -26.66
C ALA A 281 5.41 -7.96 -26.03
N VAL A 282 5.42 -7.51 -24.80
CA VAL A 282 4.24 -7.04 -24.04
C VAL A 282 4.68 -5.96 -23.05
N CYS A 283 3.83 -4.97 -22.79
CA CYS A 283 4.04 -4.04 -21.68
C CYS A 283 3.68 -4.72 -20.37
N VAL A 284 4.53 -4.63 -19.36
CA VAL A 284 4.27 -5.19 -18.02
C VAL A 284 4.31 -4.07 -16.97
N ALA A 285 3.24 -3.89 -16.23
CA ALA A 285 3.11 -2.92 -15.13
C ALA A 285 2.66 -3.65 -13.84
N ASN A 286 3.31 -3.46 -12.68
CA ASN A 286 4.58 -2.76 -12.50
C ASN A 286 5.73 -3.52 -13.14
N THR A 287 6.80 -2.82 -13.50
CA THR A 287 8.02 -3.47 -14.00
C THR A 287 8.68 -4.31 -12.91
N LEU A 288 9.62 -5.20 -13.27
CA LEU A 288 10.36 -5.96 -12.26
C LEU A 288 11.34 -5.08 -11.44
N ARG A 289 11.64 -3.86 -11.92
CA ARG A 289 12.42 -2.84 -11.18
C ARG A 289 11.72 -2.32 -9.94
N CYS A 290 10.39 -2.46 -9.86
CA CYS A 290 9.61 -2.02 -8.69
C CYS A 290 10.01 -2.73 -7.39
N LYS A 291 10.70 -3.87 -7.48
CA LYS A 291 11.26 -4.58 -6.32
C LYS A 291 12.22 -3.71 -5.51
N ILE A 292 12.96 -2.85 -6.17
CA ILE A 292 13.95 -1.96 -5.53
C ILE A 292 13.30 -1.07 -4.47
N PRO A 293 12.33 -0.19 -4.80
CA PRO A 293 11.68 0.64 -3.79
C PRO A 293 10.67 -0.13 -2.92
N HIS A 294 10.31 -1.36 -3.27
CA HIS A 294 9.43 -2.20 -2.45
C HIS A 294 10.11 -2.72 -1.18
N LYS A 295 11.42 -2.99 -1.23
CA LYS A 295 12.19 -3.42 -0.04
C LYS A 295 12.06 -2.38 1.09
N LYS A 296 11.87 -2.83 2.33
CA LYS A 296 11.81 -1.92 3.50
C LYS A 296 13.12 -1.16 3.72
N ALA A 297 14.24 -1.74 3.26
CA ALA A 297 15.54 -1.08 3.20
C ALA A 297 15.57 0.18 2.29
N PHE A 298 14.56 0.38 1.44
CA PHE A 298 14.36 1.66 0.74
C PHE A 298 14.29 2.83 1.74
N PHE A 299 13.61 2.67 2.87
CA PHE A 299 13.58 3.71 3.91
C PHE A 299 14.93 3.84 4.61
N ALA A 300 15.72 2.78 4.70
CA ALA A 300 17.10 2.88 5.19
C ALA A 300 17.96 3.73 4.25
N VAL A 301 17.83 3.56 2.93
CA VAL A 301 18.51 4.42 1.94
C VAL A 301 18.06 5.88 2.06
N LEU A 302 16.75 6.14 2.24
CA LEU A 302 16.23 7.51 2.39
C LEU A 302 16.76 8.23 3.65
N THR A 303 16.94 7.49 4.74
CA THR A 303 17.30 8.06 6.05
C THR A 303 18.78 7.95 6.39
N ASP A 304 19.61 7.47 5.46
CA ASP A 304 21.06 7.38 5.61
C ASP A 304 21.72 8.66 5.08
N ASP A 305 22.46 9.35 5.95
CA ASP A 305 23.17 10.59 5.61
C ASP A 305 24.14 10.43 4.42
N ARG A 306 24.67 9.22 4.18
CA ARG A 306 25.55 8.92 3.04
C ARG A 306 24.85 9.14 1.69
N HIS A 307 23.55 8.99 1.63
CA HIS A 307 22.74 9.18 0.43
C HIS A 307 22.06 10.56 0.34
N ALA A 308 22.27 11.43 1.33
CA ALA A 308 21.60 12.73 1.39
C ALA A 308 21.79 13.59 0.13
N SER A 309 22.96 13.47 -0.53
CA SER A 309 23.26 14.21 -1.76
C SER A 309 22.41 13.81 -2.97
N MET A 310 21.73 12.67 -2.92
CA MET A 310 20.78 12.23 -3.97
C MET A 310 19.49 13.04 -3.96
N PHE A 311 19.20 13.74 -2.87
CA PHE A 311 17.91 14.39 -2.61
C PHE A 311 18.08 15.90 -2.47
N THR A 312 17.14 16.65 -3.04
CA THR A 312 17.10 18.10 -2.84
C THR A 312 16.84 18.45 -1.37
N ALA A 313 17.17 19.68 -0.96
CA ALA A 313 16.91 20.13 0.41
C ALA A 313 15.42 20.02 0.82
N GLN A 314 14.49 20.24 -0.13
CA GLN A 314 13.06 20.08 0.12
C GLN A 314 12.68 18.62 0.32
N GLU A 315 13.22 17.71 -0.48
CA GLU A 315 12.99 16.26 -0.35
C GLU A 315 13.57 15.71 0.95
N GLN A 316 14.78 16.16 1.33
CA GLN A 316 15.38 15.81 2.62
C GLN A 316 14.52 16.28 3.81
N ALA A 317 13.88 17.45 3.70
CA ALA A 317 12.95 17.93 4.73
C ALA A 317 11.68 17.04 4.81
N VAL A 318 11.17 16.56 3.67
CA VAL A 318 10.07 15.58 3.61
C VAL A 318 10.51 14.25 4.23
N ILE A 319 11.67 13.73 3.87
CA ILE A 319 12.21 12.47 4.43
C ILE A 319 12.31 12.59 5.96
N ARG A 320 13.01 13.58 6.49
CA ARG A 320 13.19 13.76 7.95
C ARG A 320 11.88 13.88 8.71
N ARG A 321 10.85 14.45 8.09
CA ARG A 321 9.54 14.66 8.76
C ARG A 321 8.60 13.48 8.68
N HIS A 322 8.67 12.67 7.59
CA HIS A 322 7.64 11.72 7.25
C HIS A 322 8.12 10.28 7.15
N VAL A 323 9.43 10.05 7.04
CA VAL A 323 10.03 8.71 7.01
C VAL A 323 10.74 8.48 8.34
N PRO A 324 10.32 7.52 9.17
CA PRO A 324 11.00 7.21 10.43
C PRO A 324 12.41 6.69 10.12
N TRP A 325 13.38 7.05 10.96
CA TRP A 325 14.72 6.52 10.81
C TRP A 325 14.67 5.00 10.70
N THR A 326 15.30 4.49 9.68
CA THR A 326 15.33 3.08 9.33
C THR A 326 16.76 2.69 9.00
N VAL A 327 17.17 1.50 9.39
CA VAL A 327 18.52 1.00 9.14
C VAL A 327 18.50 -0.50 8.87
N LEU A 328 19.34 -0.96 7.93
CA LEU A 328 19.55 -2.39 7.71
C LEU A 328 20.32 -2.98 8.92
N VAL A 329 19.85 -4.10 9.45
CA VAL A 329 20.43 -4.76 10.65
C VAL A 329 21.68 -5.52 10.26
N GLU A 330 22.84 -4.99 10.62
CA GLU A 330 24.16 -5.51 10.32
C GLU A 330 25.13 -5.18 11.46
N GLU A 331 26.21 -5.94 11.60
CA GLU A 331 27.31 -5.60 12.49
C GLU A 331 28.18 -4.50 11.85
N ARG A 332 27.80 -3.24 12.06
CA ARG A 332 28.53 -2.08 11.54
C ARG A 332 28.37 -0.85 12.41
N ARG A 333 29.23 0.13 12.18
CA ARG A 333 28.99 1.49 12.69
C ARG A 333 28.09 2.25 11.74
N VAL A 334 27.21 3.04 12.30
CA VAL A 334 26.31 3.94 11.58
C VAL A 334 26.46 5.36 12.10
N SER A 335 26.16 6.33 11.24
CA SER A 335 26.11 7.74 11.63
C SER A 335 24.68 8.24 11.51
N ARG A 336 24.27 9.06 12.47
CA ARG A 336 22.96 9.70 12.49
C ARG A 336 23.07 11.05 13.20
N ASP A 337 22.57 12.10 12.59
CA ASP A 337 22.59 13.46 13.14
C ASP A 337 24.02 13.93 13.58
N GLY A 338 25.05 13.45 12.87
CA GLY A 338 26.45 13.74 13.15
C GLY A 338 27.09 12.88 14.25
N GLU A 339 26.35 12.00 14.91
CA GLU A 339 26.86 11.03 15.89
C GLU A 339 27.13 9.68 15.24
N SER A 340 28.22 9.02 15.62
CA SER A 340 28.58 7.67 15.11
C SER A 340 28.60 6.67 16.25
N PHE A 341 27.91 5.53 16.06
CA PHE A 341 27.76 4.49 17.07
C PHE A 341 27.75 3.09 16.45
N ASP A 342 28.01 2.07 17.29
CA ASP A 342 27.89 0.67 16.90
C ASP A 342 26.41 0.27 16.88
N LEU A 343 25.93 -0.23 15.74
CA LEU A 343 24.48 -0.45 15.51
C LEU A 343 23.88 -1.47 16.47
N VAL A 344 24.49 -2.64 16.62
CA VAL A 344 23.90 -3.73 17.43
C VAL A 344 23.74 -3.35 18.91
N PRO A 345 24.73 -2.77 19.60
CA PRO A 345 24.54 -2.23 20.96
C PRO A 345 23.45 -1.15 21.02
N TYR A 346 23.37 -0.27 20.01
CA TYR A 346 22.33 0.76 19.93
C TYR A 346 20.92 0.14 19.84
N LEU A 347 20.72 -0.87 18.98
CA LEU A 347 19.43 -1.55 18.82
C LEU A 347 18.99 -2.23 20.14
N ARG A 348 19.92 -2.87 20.86
CA ARG A 348 19.66 -3.48 22.17
C ARG A 348 19.20 -2.45 23.20
N ALA A 349 19.90 -1.33 23.28
CA ALA A 349 19.61 -0.25 24.24
C ALA A 349 18.31 0.52 23.93
N ARG A 350 17.82 0.47 22.69
CA ARG A 350 16.67 1.27 22.22
C ARG A 350 15.41 0.46 21.94
N ARG A 351 15.30 -0.76 22.47
CA ARG A 351 14.17 -1.66 22.28
C ARG A 351 12.80 -0.97 22.25
N ASP A 352 12.46 -0.19 23.25
CA ASP A 352 11.13 0.41 23.43
C ASP A 352 10.75 1.43 22.35
N THR A 353 11.72 1.87 21.55
CA THR A 353 11.56 2.87 20.50
C THR A 353 11.72 2.30 19.09
N LEU A 354 11.93 0.99 18.96
CA LEU A 354 12.25 0.36 17.69
C LEU A 354 11.30 -0.80 17.36
N VAL A 355 11.19 -1.09 16.09
CA VAL A 355 10.56 -2.28 15.52
C VAL A 355 11.55 -2.97 14.59
N LEU A 356 11.64 -4.30 14.65
CA LEU A 356 12.36 -5.11 13.68
C LEU A 356 11.40 -5.69 12.65
N LYS A 357 11.78 -5.60 11.37
CA LYS A 357 10.96 -6.07 10.25
C LYS A 357 11.82 -6.84 9.25
N PRO A 358 11.38 -8.03 8.78
CA PRO A 358 12.00 -8.62 7.59
C PRO A 358 11.87 -7.65 6.40
N ASN A 359 12.91 -7.59 5.59
CA ASN A 359 13.01 -6.59 4.51
C ASN A 359 11.93 -6.72 3.44
N ASP A 360 11.39 -7.92 3.23
CA ASP A 360 10.56 -8.25 2.07
C ASP A 360 9.29 -9.06 2.42
N GLU A 361 8.89 -9.09 3.67
CA GLU A 361 7.67 -9.76 4.09
C GLU A 361 6.48 -8.79 4.12
N TYR A 362 5.27 -9.35 3.99
CA TYR A 362 4.01 -8.61 4.00
C TYR A 362 3.08 -9.10 5.11
N GLY A 363 2.02 -8.32 5.37
CA GLY A 363 1.00 -8.71 6.33
C GLY A 363 1.46 -8.76 7.79
N GLY A 364 2.58 -8.12 8.16
CA GLY A 364 3.13 -8.11 9.51
C GLY A 364 3.87 -9.39 9.89
N THR A 365 4.11 -10.31 8.95
CA THR A 365 4.87 -11.54 9.19
C THR A 365 6.28 -11.21 9.66
N GLY A 366 6.69 -11.80 10.78
CA GLY A 366 8.05 -11.64 11.35
C GLY A 366 8.32 -10.28 12.02
N VAL A 367 7.36 -9.36 12.04
CA VAL A 367 7.52 -8.05 12.69
C VAL A 367 7.60 -8.23 14.21
N THR A 368 8.63 -7.65 14.83
CA THR A 368 8.83 -7.66 16.29
C THR A 368 8.75 -6.23 16.81
N LEU A 369 7.72 -5.94 17.62
CA LEU A 369 7.51 -4.64 18.25
C LEU A 369 8.31 -4.60 19.56
N GLY A 370 9.37 -3.80 19.61
CA GLY A 370 10.28 -3.80 20.76
C GLY A 370 9.60 -3.44 22.07
N TRP A 371 8.62 -2.53 22.04
CA TRP A 371 7.83 -2.11 23.21
C TRP A 371 6.81 -3.16 23.72
N GLU A 372 6.56 -4.22 22.93
CA GLU A 372 5.69 -5.34 23.30
C GLU A 372 6.49 -6.63 23.61
N THR A 373 7.84 -6.54 23.57
CA THR A 373 8.75 -7.66 23.63
C THR A 373 9.67 -7.49 24.86
N ASP A 374 9.94 -8.53 25.61
CA ASP A 374 10.93 -8.48 26.67
C ASP A 374 12.38 -8.42 26.12
N GLU A 375 13.35 -8.10 26.99
CA GLU A 375 14.74 -7.89 26.61
C GLU A 375 15.36 -9.13 25.95
N ARG A 376 15.10 -10.32 26.51
CA ARG A 376 15.63 -11.58 25.99
C ARG A 376 15.07 -11.92 24.61
N ALA A 377 13.76 -11.76 24.42
CA ALA A 377 13.11 -12.02 23.14
C ALA A 377 13.53 -10.98 22.08
N TRP A 378 13.80 -9.74 22.49
CA TRP A 378 14.35 -8.71 21.61
C TRP A 378 15.78 -9.04 21.16
N ASP A 379 16.65 -9.50 22.05
CA ASP A 379 17.99 -9.95 21.70
C ASP A 379 17.96 -11.12 20.72
N VAL A 380 17.10 -12.11 20.96
CA VAL A 380 16.88 -13.22 20.01
C VAL A 380 16.42 -12.73 18.64
N ALA A 381 15.55 -11.73 18.58
CA ALA A 381 15.11 -11.15 17.32
C ALA A 381 16.24 -10.43 16.57
N ILE A 382 17.12 -9.72 17.28
CA ILE A 382 18.32 -9.10 16.69
C ILE A 382 19.30 -10.17 16.19
N GLU A 383 19.56 -11.21 16.97
CA GLU A 383 20.44 -12.32 16.56
C GLU A 383 19.90 -13.02 15.31
N ARG A 384 18.61 -13.28 15.29
CA ARG A 384 17.93 -13.81 14.08
C ARG A 384 18.14 -12.92 12.88
N ALA A 385 17.94 -11.61 13.02
CA ALA A 385 18.11 -10.64 11.94
C ALA A 385 19.56 -10.64 11.41
N LEU A 386 20.57 -10.81 12.27
CA LEU A 386 21.97 -10.92 11.91
C LEU A 386 22.32 -12.23 11.20
N LEU A 387 21.63 -13.33 11.53
CA LEU A 387 21.84 -14.63 10.89
C LEU A 387 21.17 -14.73 9.51
N GLU A 388 19.98 -14.15 9.34
CA GLU A 388 19.21 -14.18 8.10
C GLU A 388 19.63 -13.06 7.13
N ARG A 389 20.92 -12.86 6.90
CA ARG A 389 21.48 -11.75 6.07
C ARG A 389 20.96 -11.74 4.66
N ASP A 390 20.77 -12.91 4.04
CA ASP A 390 20.30 -13.04 2.65
C ASP A 390 18.87 -12.51 2.46
N ARG A 391 18.06 -12.54 3.51
CA ARG A 391 16.71 -11.98 3.52
C ARG A 391 16.70 -10.46 3.83
N GLY A 392 17.69 -10.03 4.58
CA GLY A 392 17.77 -8.70 5.14
C GLY A 392 16.70 -8.42 6.21
N TRP A 393 17.03 -7.59 7.16
CA TRP A 393 16.13 -7.08 8.19
C TRP A 393 16.37 -5.61 8.39
N VAL A 394 15.33 -4.87 8.70
CA VAL A 394 15.45 -3.46 9.06
C VAL A 394 15.02 -3.23 10.50
N ALA A 395 15.72 -2.35 11.19
CA ALA A 395 15.26 -1.70 12.39
C ALA A 395 14.69 -0.33 12.02
N GLN A 396 13.50 -0.01 12.51
CA GLN A 396 12.80 1.24 12.21
C GLN A 396 12.31 1.88 13.51
N GLU A 397 12.34 3.20 13.60
CA GLU A 397 11.76 3.91 14.73
C GLU A 397 10.26 3.71 14.83
N ARG A 398 9.79 3.63 16.07
CA ARG A 398 8.37 3.53 16.42
C ARG A 398 7.60 4.72 15.91
N ILE A 399 6.50 4.46 15.24
CA ILE A 399 5.55 5.47 14.78
C ILE A 399 4.41 5.59 15.77
N ALA A 400 4.00 6.82 16.06
CA ALA A 400 2.78 7.06 16.83
C ALA A 400 1.55 6.74 15.96
N VAL A 401 0.72 5.83 16.44
CA VAL A 401 -0.47 5.37 15.72
C VAL A 401 -1.72 6.08 16.20
N ARG A 402 -2.63 6.42 15.27
CA ARG A 402 -3.95 6.93 15.59
C ARG A 402 -4.86 5.79 16.02
N ARG A 403 -5.61 6.03 17.08
CA ARG A 403 -6.74 5.17 17.47
C ARG A 403 -8.05 5.94 17.41
N GLU A 404 -9.12 5.24 17.06
CA GLU A 404 -10.45 5.85 16.93
C GLU A 404 -11.53 4.83 17.24
N ILE A 405 -12.61 5.30 17.84
CA ILE A 405 -13.76 4.48 18.26
C ILE A 405 -14.65 4.18 17.05
N PHE A 406 -14.93 2.89 16.80
CA PHE A 406 -15.79 2.44 15.72
C PHE A 406 -16.93 1.55 16.21
N PRO A 407 -18.16 1.69 15.65
CA PRO A 407 -19.21 0.71 15.78
C PRO A 407 -18.95 -0.49 14.87
N ILE A 408 -18.97 -1.69 15.42
CA ILE A 408 -18.63 -2.96 14.74
C ILE A 408 -19.80 -3.93 14.85
N CYS A 409 -20.06 -4.68 13.78
CA CYS A 409 -20.97 -5.83 13.79
C CYS A 409 -20.21 -7.07 14.26
N GLU A 410 -20.54 -7.56 15.43
CA GLU A 410 -20.03 -8.82 15.98
C GLU A 410 -21.20 -9.74 16.36
N ASN A 411 -21.27 -10.91 15.75
CA ASN A 411 -22.30 -11.92 16.04
C ASN A 411 -23.76 -11.37 15.95
N GLY A 412 -24.04 -10.48 15.00
CA GLY A 412 -25.35 -9.87 14.79
C GLY A 412 -25.69 -8.70 15.75
N HIS A 413 -24.75 -8.33 16.61
CA HIS A 413 -24.88 -7.20 17.52
C HIS A 413 -23.87 -6.09 17.18
N VAL A 414 -24.21 -4.85 17.55
CA VAL A 414 -23.30 -3.73 17.43
C VAL A 414 -22.53 -3.56 18.73
N THR A 415 -21.21 -3.61 18.61
CA THR A 415 -20.26 -3.30 19.69
C THR A 415 -19.45 -2.07 19.36
N ILE A 416 -18.87 -1.46 20.36
CA ILE A 416 -18.01 -0.27 20.21
C ILE A 416 -16.56 -0.69 20.52
N ARG A 417 -15.65 -0.45 19.59
CA ARG A 417 -14.24 -0.84 19.73
C ARG A 417 -13.32 0.35 19.47
N ASP A 418 -12.25 0.43 20.23
CA ASP A 418 -11.14 1.32 19.97
C ASP A 418 -10.16 0.64 18.98
N MET A 419 -10.03 1.23 17.80
CA MET A 419 -9.31 0.65 16.66
C MET A 419 -8.10 1.51 16.28
N LEU A 420 -6.97 0.87 16.03
CA LEU A 420 -5.85 1.47 15.33
C LEU A 420 -6.30 1.77 13.89
N VAL A 421 -5.94 2.96 13.39
CA VAL A 421 -6.25 3.39 12.02
C VAL A 421 -4.96 3.47 11.21
N ASP A 422 -4.89 2.65 10.19
CA ASP A 422 -3.89 2.74 9.13
C ASP A 422 -4.56 3.34 7.88
N LEU A 423 -4.06 4.49 7.45
CA LEU A 423 -4.56 5.24 6.30
C LEU A 423 -3.51 5.21 5.19
N ALA A 424 -3.57 4.19 4.36
CA ALA A 424 -2.57 3.91 3.34
C ALA A 424 -2.93 4.57 1.99
N PRO A 425 -2.28 5.70 1.60
CA PRO A 425 -2.53 6.36 0.33
C PRO A 425 -2.02 5.53 -0.84
N TYR A 426 -2.85 5.42 -1.88
CA TYR A 426 -2.43 5.00 -3.20
C TYR A 426 -1.76 6.14 -3.95
N VAL A 427 -0.68 5.82 -4.65
CA VAL A 427 -0.01 6.73 -5.59
C VAL A 427 0.27 5.98 -6.89
N PHE A 428 -0.34 6.45 -7.97
CA PHE A 428 -0.26 5.83 -9.28
C PHE A 428 0.41 6.80 -10.25
N ARG A 429 1.55 6.41 -10.79
CA ARG A 429 2.42 7.27 -11.62
C ARG A 429 2.61 8.67 -11.02
N GLY A 430 2.95 8.72 -9.73
CA GLY A 430 3.21 9.96 -9.02
C GLY A 430 1.98 10.77 -8.64
N ARG A 431 0.77 10.28 -8.89
CA ARG A 431 -0.47 10.98 -8.54
C ARG A 431 -1.24 10.23 -7.46
N PHE A 432 -1.62 10.92 -6.43
CA PHE A 432 -2.47 10.39 -5.36
C PHE A 432 -3.82 9.91 -5.92
N ALA A 433 -4.25 8.71 -5.50
CA ALA A 433 -5.43 8.05 -6.07
C ALA A 433 -6.49 7.63 -5.03
N GLY A 434 -6.32 7.99 -3.77
CA GLY A 434 -7.22 7.62 -2.69
C GLY A 434 -6.53 6.79 -1.61
N PHE A 435 -7.29 6.09 -0.79
CA PHE A 435 -6.79 5.37 0.38
C PHE A 435 -7.28 3.94 0.45
N LEU A 436 -6.41 3.04 0.89
CA LEU A 436 -6.81 1.87 1.65
C LEU A 436 -6.85 2.25 3.12
N THR A 437 -7.99 2.11 3.79
CA THR A 437 -8.10 2.36 5.22
C THR A 437 -8.33 1.05 5.95
N ARG A 438 -7.40 0.68 6.81
CA ARG A 438 -7.47 -0.55 7.62
C ARG A 438 -7.65 -0.20 9.08
N LEU A 439 -8.47 -0.99 9.76
CA LEU A 439 -8.69 -0.88 11.21
C LEU A 439 -8.25 -2.18 11.86
N SER A 440 -7.56 -2.08 13.00
CA SER A 440 -7.11 -3.23 13.77
C SER A 440 -7.28 -3.00 15.26
N ALA A 441 -7.66 -4.06 15.99
CA ALA A 441 -7.71 -4.04 17.45
C ALA A 441 -6.31 -4.22 18.08
N THR A 442 -5.37 -4.83 17.34
CA THR A 442 -4.00 -5.12 17.79
C THR A 442 -3.01 -4.03 17.38
N GLY A 443 -1.76 -4.11 17.83
CA GLY A 443 -0.67 -3.18 17.49
C GLY A 443 -0.27 -3.17 16.01
N LEU A 444 -0.67 -4.20 15.24
CA LEU A 444 -0.39 -4.32 13.82
C LEU A 444 -1.66 -4.11 12.98
N ALA A 445 -1.60 -3.19 12.02
CA ALA A 445 -2.69 -2.92 11.08
C ALA A 445 -2.78 -4.02 10.02
N ASN A 446 -3.34 -5.18 10.38
CA ASN A 446 -3.43 -6.33 9.49
C ASN A 446 -4.86 -6.89 9.43
N VAL A 447 -5.40 -7.04 8.21
CA VAL A 447 -6.71 -7.67 7.97
C VAL A 447 -6.71 -9.14 8.40
N THR A 448 -5.57 -9.82 8.31
CA THR A 448 -5.43 -11.24 8.70
C THR A 448 -5.47 -11.46 10.22
N ALA A 449 -5.15 -10.46 11.03
CA ALA A 449 -5.12 -10.52 12.50
C ALA A 449 -6.40 -9.99 13.18
N GLY A 450 -7.58 -10.12 12.55
CA GLY A 450 -8.86 -9.68 13.11
C GLY A 450 -9.23 -8.22 12.79
N GLY A 451 -8.44 -7.54 11.94
CA GLY A 451 -8.77 -6.23 11.41
C GLY A 451 -9.77 -6.29 10.25
N GLY A 452 -10.11 -5.14 9.69
CA GLY A 452 -10.96 -5.01 8.52
C GLY A 452 -10.66 -3.72 7.76
N GLN A 453 -11.38 -3.53 6.65
CA GLN A 453 -11.29 -2.32 5.86
C GLN A 453 -12.54 -1.46 6.05
N VAL A 454 -12.37 -0.15 5.97
CA VAL A 454 -13.46 0.81 5.87
C VAL A 454 -13.24 1.74 4.70
N PRO A 455 -14.31 2.22 4.02
CA PRO A 455 -14.13 3.25 3.01
C PRO A 455 -13.75 4.59 3.65
N ALA A 456 -12.93 5.37 2.95
CA ALA A 456 -12.59 6.73 3.34
C ALA A 456 -13.44 7.74 2.54
N PHE A 457 -13.98 8.75 3.24
CA PHE A 457 -14.69 9.86 2.61
C PHE A 457 -14.09 11.19 3.07
N VAL A 458 -13.89 12.09 2.11
CA VAL A 458 -13.59 13.49 2.40
C VAL A 458 -14.88 14.21 2.71
N VAL A 459 -14.97 14.83 3.90
CA VAL A 459 -16.19 15.46 4.38
C VAL A 459 -16.02 16.96 4.58
N GLN A 460 -17.07 17.70 4.24
CA GLN A 460 -17.21 19.13 4.50
C GLN A 460 -18.61 19.40 5.05
N GLN A 461 -18.72 20.31 6.01
CA GLN A 461 -20.02 20.74 6.51
C GLN A 461 -20.68 21.63 5.43
N ARG A 462 -21.95 21.38 5.14
CA ARG A 462 -22.77 22.22 4.26
C ARG A 462 -23.16 23.53 4.92
#